data_966f1ea7414af96665e0179ce2940b97
#
_entry.id   966f1ea7414af96665e0179ce2940b97
#
_cell.length_a   1.000
_cell.length_b   1.000
_cell.length_c   1.000
_cell.angle_alpha   90.00
_cell.angle_beta   90.00
_cell.angle_gamma   90.00
#
_symmetry.space_group_name_H-M   'P 1'
#
loop_
_entity.id
_entity.type
_entity.pdbx_description
1 polymer ?
#
loop_
_entity_poly.entity_id
_entity_poly.type
_entity_poly.pdbx_seq_one_letter_code
_entity_poly.pdbx_strand_id
1 'polypeptide(L)'
;MVEAYQSGKTDGLNEQEKYVLEKAKEVIKENIKDGMSDYEKEKAIYDWQVAYVAYNDQNLAPISAGDQYSHLPYGVLKYHQAICVGNATTFKLFMDLLGIENQIIHSTEEGEHAWNLVKLDGDWYHSDVTFDGGANGKPAYTNFNVPDSVKDDGSYPWNHEVIPAADGTKYCYLANEAKELKDVYALPKYIKQQLDKGIKTITFTLKNSAGYTQNVADYITSAFANGDGDLYTNPTLPIGSKNVYVITVDSFNDEGEADAASQKIINKLQEIIDGLQ
;
A
#
# COMPACT_ATOMS: atom_id res chain seq x y z
N MET A 1 -1.09 9.05 25.59
CA MET A 1 -0.21 7.97 25.05
C MET A 1 1.22 8.48 24.81
N VAL A 2 1.43 9.50 23.98
CA VAL A 2 2.78 10.03 23.64
C VAL A 2 3.52 10.51 24.90
N GLU A 3 2.89 11.31 25.75
CA GLU A 3 3.49 11.76 27.01
C GLU A 3 3.86 10.59 27.93
N ALA A 4 2.99 9.58 28.03
CA ALA A 4 3.26 8.38 28.82
C ALA A 4 4.41 7.54 28.25
N TYR A 5 4.53 7.49 26.92
CA TYR A 5 5.65 6.84 26.24
C TYR A 5 6.99 7.53 26.54
N GLN A 6 7.02 8.85 26.44
CA GLN A 6 8.23 9.67 26.64
C GLN A 6 8.65 9.74 28.12
N SER A 7 7.69 9.92 29.03
CA SER A 7 7.97 10.12 30.46
C SER A 7 8.04 8.83 31.27
N GLY A 8 7.49 7.74 30.75
CA GLY A 8 7.29 6.48 31.48
C GLY A 8 6.16 6.51 32.49
N LYS A 9 5.45 7.63 32.66
CA LYS A 9 4.36 7.78 33.63
C LYS A 9 3.04 7.30 33.03
N THR A 10 2.42 6.30 33.64
CA THR A 10 1.19 5.67 33.14
C THR A 10 -0.01 5.83 34.04
N ASP A 11 0.10 6.64 35.11
CA ASP A 11 -0.93 6.78 36.15
C ASP A 11 -2.28 7.32 35.64
N GLY A 12 -2.26 8.06 34.50
CA GLY A 12 -3.46 8.59 33.87
C GLY A 12 -4.08 7.67 32.80
N LEU A 13 -3.50 6.50 32.57
CA LEU A 13 -3.97 5.55 31.54
C LEU A 13 -4.87 4.48 32.15
N ASN A 14 -5.97 4.14 31.45
CA ASN A 14 -6.77 2.97 31.77
C ASN A 14 -6.05 1.65 31.37
N GLU A 15 -6.61 0.49 31.72
CA GLU A 15 -5.96 -0.80 31.49
C GLU A 15 -5.79 -1.14 30.00
N GLN A 16 -6.72 -0.71 29.13
CA GLN A 16 -6.58 -0.91 27.69
C GLN A 16 -5.47 -0.02 27.11
N GLU A 17 -5.40 1.23 27.52
CA GLU A 17 -4.36 2.16 27.12
C GLU A 17 -2.96 1.73 27.59
N LYS A 18 -2.84 1.21 28.81
CA LYS A 18 -1.59 0.60 29.29
C LYS A 18 -1.18 -0.58 28.43
N TYR A 19 -2.12 -1.47 28.12
CA TYR A 19 -1.86 -2.61 27.24
C TYR A 19 -1.38 -2.16 25.86
N VAL A 20 -2.07 -1.19 25.26
CA VAL A 20 -1.71 -0.63 23.95
C VAL A 20 -0.30 -0.02 23.99
N LEU A 21 0.02 0.75 25.04
CA LEU A 21 1.33 1.38 25.19
C LEU A 21 2.46 0.34 25.30
N GLU A 22 2.27 -0.69 26.13
CA GLU A 22 3.29 -1.74 26.29
C GLU A 22 3.50 -2.52 24.99
N LYS A 23 2.42 -2.88 24.30
CA LYS A 23 2.52 -3.56 22.99
C LYS A 23 3.14 -2.68 21.91
N ALA A 24 2.82 -1.40 21.87
CA ALA A 24 3.45 -0.47 20.94
C ALA A 24 4.97 -0.34 21.21
N LYS A 25 5.40 -0.32 22.48
CA LYS A 25 6.83 -0.34 22.84
C LYS A 25 7.53 -1.62 22.37
N GLU A 26 6.89 -2.79 22.51
CA GLU A 26 7.41 -4.07 22.03
C GLU A 26 7.63 -4.01 20.50
N VAL A 27 6.61 -3.59 19.73
CA VAL A 27 6.68 -3.46 18.28
C VAL A 27 7.77 -2.49 17.84
N ILE A 28 7.85 -1.30 18.47
CA ILE A 28 8.90 -0.32 18.16
C ILE A 28 10.28 -0.92 18.43
N LYS A 29 10.48 -1.57 19.59
CA LYS A 29 11.75 -2.18 19.95
C LYS A 29 12.21 -3.27 18.97
N GLU A 30 11.27 -4.04 18.42
CA GLU A 30 11.55 -5.13 17.49
C GLU A 30 11.88 -4.63 16.09
N ASN A 31 11.17 -3.60 15.62
CA ASN A 31 11.20 -3.17 14.23
C ASN A 31 12.06 -1.92 13.98
N ILE A 32 12.23 -1.04 14.97
CA ILE A 32 12.98 0.20 14.82
C ILE A 32 14.40 0.02 15.33
N LYS A 33 15.37 0.49 14.55
CA LYS A 33 16.80 0.45 14.88
C LYS A 33 17.34 1.87 15.00
N ASP A 34 18.41 2.01 15.79
CA ASP A 34 19.12 3.29 15.90
C ASP A 34 19.63 3.74 14.54
N GLY A 35 19.45 5.02 14.27
CA GLY A 35 19.91 5.64 13.02
C GLY A 35 18.96 5.54 11.84
N MET A 36 17.83 4.88 11.98
CA MET A 36 16.78 4.89 10.94
C MET A 36 16.25 6.31 10.71
N SER A 37 16.14 6.68 9.43
CA SER A 37 15.41 7.88 8.98
C SER A 37 13.91 7.74 9.28
N ASP A 38 13.17 8.84 9.22
CA ASP A 38 11.72 8.79 9.44
C ASP A 38 10.99 7.95 8.38
N TYR A 39 11.44 7.97 7.13
CA TYR A 39 10.97 7.06 6.09
C TYR A 39 11.20 5.57 6.44
N GLU A 40 12.40 5.22 6.92
CA GLU A 40 12.71 3.83 7.28
C GLU A 40 11.89 3.36 8.49
N LYS A 41 11.66 4.26 9.48
CA LYS A 41 10.79 3.98 10.63
C LYS A 41 9.35 3.78 10.19
N GLU A 42 8.84 4.70 9.37
CA GLU A 42 7.48 4.60 8.81
C GLU A 42 7.30 3.29 8.06
N LYS A 43 8.22 2.98 7.13
CA LYS A 43 8.17 1.74 6.36
C LYS A 43 8.19 0.49 7.23
N ALA A 44 9.03 0.46 8.26
CA ALA A 44 9.12 -0.69 9.16
C ALA A 44 7.80 -0.94 9.92
N ILE A 45 7.12 0.11 10.35
CA ILE A 45 5.80 0.01 10.99
C ILE A 45 4.72 -0.38 9.98
N TYR A 46 4.78 0.19 8.79
CA TYR A 46 3.85 -0.15 7.69
C TYR A 46 3.93 -1.64 7.35
N ASP A 47 5.14 -2.15 7.13
CA ASP A 47 5.41 -3.55 6.83
C ASP A 47 4.92 -4.47 7.96
N TRP A 48 5.20 -4.10 9.20
CA TRP A 48 4.72 -4.83 10.36
C TRP A 48 3.20 -4.88 10.41
N GLN A 49 2.53 -3.73 10.24
CA GLN A 49 1.07 -3.67 10.36
C GLN A 49 0.37 -4.44 9.24
N VAL A 50 0.83 -4.31 7.99
CA VAL A 50 0.32 -5.09 6.85
C VAL A 50 0.49 -6.60 7.06
N ALA A 51 1.64 -7.03 7.60
CA ALA A 51 1.91 -8.45 7.82
C ALA A 51 1.14 -9.03 9.02
N TYR A 52 0.83 -8.20 10.01
CA TYR A 52 0.36 -8.65 11.32
C TYR A 52 -1.16 -8.54 11.50
N VAL A 53 -1.82 -7.66 10.74
CA VAL A 53 -3.22 -7.31 10.91
C VAL A 53 -4.06 -7.85 9.78
N ALA A 54 -5.06 -8.67 10.12
CA ALA A 54 -6.09 -9.10 9.18
C ALA A 54 -7.21 -8.05 9.09
N TYR A 55 -7.73 -7.82 7.88
CA TYR A 55 -8.92 -6.99 7.73
C TYR A 55 -10.14 -7.72 8.29
N ASN A 56 -10.88 -7.03 9.15
CA ASN A 56 -12.09 -7.57 9.75
C ASN A 56 -13.31 -7.16 8.93
N ASP A 57 -13.72 -8.00 8.00
CA ASP A 57 -14.98 -7.84 7.30
C ASP A 57 -16.14 -8.36 8.16
N GLN A 58 -16.72 -7.45 8.95
CA GLN A 58 -17.84 -7.75 9.86
C GLN A 58 -19.07 -8.31 9.14
N ASN A 59 -19.15 -8.23 7.81
CA ASN A 59 -20.26 -8.77 7.03
C ASN A 59 -20.11 -10.27 6.75
N LEU A 60 -18.92 -10.85 6.93
CA LEU A 60 -18.61 -12.23 6.57
C LEU A 60 -18.41 -13.19 7.74
N ALA A 61 -18.29 -12.70 8.99
CA ALA A 61 -18.00 -13.54 10.15
C ALA A 61 -18.98 -13.29 11.31
N PRO A 62 -19.25 -14.31 12.15
CA PRO A 62 -19.98 -14.10 13.40
C PRO A 62 -19.18 -13.15 14.31
N ILE A 63 -19.90 -12.29 15.05
CA ILE A 63 -19.31 -11.30 15.96
C ILE A 63 -18.37 -12.00 16.96
N SER A 64 -17.10 -11.69 16.86
CA SER A 64 -16.04 -12.15 17.76
C SER A 64 -15.73 -11.11 18.85
N ALA A 65 -14.98 -11.50 19.87
CA ALA A 65 -14.51 -10.55 20.88
C ALA A 65 -13.61 -9.45 20.31
N GLY A 66 -13.00 -9.66 19.14
CA GLY A 66 -12.19 -8.68 18.45
C GLY A 66 -12.98 -7.63 17.68
N ASP A 67 -14.20 -7.95 17.25
CA ASP A 67 -14.97 -7.09 16.34
C ASP A 67 -15.36 -5.76 16.96
N GLN A 68 -15.73 -5.75 18.24
CA GLN A 68 -16.06 -4.52 18.97
C GLN A 68 -14.88 -3.55 19.13
N TYR A 69 -13.63 -4.01 18.90
CA TYR A 69 -12.42 -3.21 19.04
C TYR A 69 -11.68 -3.01 17.71
N SER A 70 -12.21 -3.51 16.61
CA SER A 70 -11.58 -3.46 15.29
C SER A 70 -11.31 -2.03 14.75
N HIS A 71 -11.94 -1.03 15.34
CA HIS A 71 -11.75 0.39 15.06
C HIS A 71 -10.74 1.10 15.99
N LEU A 72 -10.11 0.37 16.93
CA LEU A 72 -9.19 0.91 17.91
C LEU A 72 -7.82 0.24 17.88
N PRO A 73 -6.73 0.93 18.26
CA PRO A 73 -5.42 0.31 18.44
C PRO A 73 -5.40 -0.90 19.38
N TYR A 74 -6.31 -0.93 20.35
CA TYR A 74 -6.45 -2.07 21.24
C TYR A 74 -6.87 -3.36 20.50
N GLY A 75 -7.78 -3.26 19.54
CA GLY A 75 -8.19 -4.40 18.69
C GLY A 75 -7.05 -4.89 17.83
N VAL A 76 -6.35 -3.97 17.17
CA VAL A 76 -5.20 -4.29 16.33
C VAL A 76 -4.11 -5.01 17.11
N LEU A 77 -3.68 -4.43 18.23
CA LEU A 77 -2.55 -4.94 19.02
C LEU A 77 -2.88 -6.20 19.82
N LYS A 78 -4.15 -6.46 20.10
CA LYS A 78 -4.57 -7.61 20.91
C LYS A 78 -5.16 -8.75 20.12
N TYR A 79 -5.95 -8.43 19.09
CA TYR A 79 -6.70 -9.42 18.35
C TYR A 79 -6.22 -9.57 16.90
N HIS A 80 -5.29 -8.71 16.46
CA HIS A 80 -4.70 -8.70 15.12
C HIS A 80 -5.75 -8.51 14.00
N GLN A 81 -6.77 -7.73 14.32
CA GLN A 81 -7.89 -7.46 13.43
C GLN A 81 -8.21 -5.97 13.44
N ALA A 82 -8.50 -5.42 12.26
CA ALA A 82 -8.90 -4.03 12.10
C ALA A 82 -9.84 -3.85 10.91
N ILE A 83 -10.71 -2.85 11.01
CA ILE A 83 -11.27 -2.15 9.85
C ILE A 83 -10.35 -0.99 9.49
N CYS A 84 -10.65 -0.24 8.41
CA CYS A 84 -9.82 0.88 7.94
C CYS A 84 -9.50 1.90 9.05
N VAL A 85 -10.48 2.31 9.86
CA VAL A 85 -10.28 3.24 10.99
C VAL A 85 -9.33 2.66 12.05
N GLY A 86 -9.41 1.36 12.36
CA GLY A 86 -8.51 0.69 13.29
C GLY A 86 -7.07 0.68 12.77
N ASN A 87 -6.90 0.40 11.48
CA ASN A 87 -5.60 0.49 10.82
C ASN A 87 -5.05 1.92 10.87
N ALA A 88 -5.85 2.90 10.46
CA ALA A 88 -5.42 4.29 10.43
C ALA A 88 -5.08 4.85 11.82
N THR A 89 -5.89 4.55 12.84
CA THR A 89 -5.64 5.00 14.22
C THR A 89 -4.42 4.34 14.85
N THR A 90 -4.16 3.08 14.50
CA THR A 90 -2.96 2.36 15.00
C THR A 90 -1.70 2.86 14.31
N PHE A 91 -1.74 3.05 13.01
CA PHE A 91 -0.62 3.63 12.27
C PHE A 91 -0.28 5.04 12.78
N LYS A 92 -1.32 5.89 12.96
CA LYS A 92 -1.16 7.19 13.57
C LYS A 92 -0.50 7.12 14.94
N LEU A 93 -0.92 6.22 15.80
CA LEU A 93 -0.33 6.05 17.13
C LEU A 93 1.19 5.78 17.01
N PHE A 94 1.61 4.88 16.14
CA PHE A 94 3.03 4.59 15.94
C PHE A 94 3.81 5.80 15.42
N MET A 95 3.26 6.52 14.43
CA MET A 95 3.90 7.73 13.91
C MET A 95 4.06 8.79 15.02
N ASP A 96 3.02 9.01 15.82
CA ASP A 96 3.06 9.93 16.96
C ASP A 96 4.12 9.52 18.02
N LEU A 97 4.24 8.21 18.34
CA LEU A 97 5.24 7.70 19.26
C LEU A 97 6.67 7.84 18.74
N LEU A 98 6.84 7.75 17.43
CA LEU A 98 8.12 7.92 16.72
C LEU A 98 8.47 9.39 16.41
N GLY A 99 7.55 10.33 16.71
CA GLY A 99 7.73 11.75 16.45
C GLY A 99 7.58 12.17 14.99
N ILE A 100 6.91 11.36 14.18
CA ILE A 100 6.65 11.62 12.76
C ILE A 100 5.31 12.32 12.60
N GLU A 101 5.31 13.50 11.97
CA GLU A 101 4.10 14.29 11.75
C GLU A 101 3.14 13.55 10.81
N ASN A 102 1.89 13.38 11.27
CA ASN A 102 0.90 12.63 10.52
C ASN A 102 -0.53 13.01 10.90
N GLN A 103 -1.49 12.68 10.05
CA GLN A 103 -2.92 12.83 10.34
C GLN A 103 -3.74 11.71 9.68
N ILE A 104 -4.96 11.49 10.19
CA ILE A 104 -5.93 10.58 9.60
C ILE A 104 -6.78 11.35 8.60
N ILE A 105 -6.97 10.76 7.42
CA ILE A 105 -7.89 11.23 6.40
C ILE A 105 -9.14 10.36 6.44
N HIS A 106 -10.30 10.98 6.28
CA HIS A 106 -11.57 10.32 6.08
C HIS A 106 -12.15 10.70 4.73
N SER A 107 -12.69 9.72 4.02
CA SER A 107 -13.53 9.97 2.85
C SER A 107 -14.77 10.77 3.24
N THR A 108 -15.25 11.61 2.31
CA THR A 108 -16.43 12.47 2.52
C THR A 108 -17.73 11.88 1.98
N GLU A 109 -17.71 10.70 1.36
CA GLU A 109 -18.89 10.05 0.77
C GLU A 109 -19.29 8.78 1.49
N GLU A 110 -20.51 8.27 1.19
CA GLU A 110 -21.00 6.98 1.70
C GLU A 110 -20.09 5.83 1.22
N GLY A 111 -19.74 4.92 2.11
CA GLY A 111 -18.72 3.90 1.88
C GLY A 111 -17.40 4.28 2.52
N GLU A 112 -17.48 5.02 3.61
CA GLU A 112 -16.39 5.65 4.34
C GLU A 112 -15.13 4.81 4.41
N HIS A 113 -14.02 5.45 4.05
CA HIS A 113 -12.68 4.91 4.21
C HIS A 113 -11.82 5.84 5.05
N ALA A 114 -10.84 5.28 5.76
CA ALA A 114 -9.90 6.04 6.56
C ALA A 114 -8.48 5.52 6.31
N TRP A 115 -7.54 6.46 6.13
CA TRP A 115 -6.12 6.19 5.93
C TRP A 115 -5.26 7.31 6.53
N ASN A 116 -3.97 7.32 6.28
CA ASN A 116 -3.06 8.30 6.87
C ASN A 116 -2.41 9.20 5.82
N LEU A 117 -2.16 10.43 6.23
CA LEU A 117 -1.24 11.35 5.58
C LEU A 117 -0.01 11.50 6.47
N VAL A 118 1.18 11.28 5.93
CA VAL A 118 2.46 11.31 6.66
C VAL A 118 3.35 12.38 6.07
N LYS A 119 4.06 13.13 6.91
CA LYS A 119 4.98 14.17 6.48
C LYS A 119 6.43 13.73 6.62
N LEU A 120 7.14 13.70 5.51
CA LEU A 120 8.55 13.35 5.44
C LEU A 120 9.33 14.46 4.73
N ASP A 121 10.38 14.96 5.35
CA ASP A 121 11.24 16.05 4.82
C ASP A 121 10.46 17.30 4.37
N GLY A 122 9.30 17.56 4.96
CA GLY A 122 8.45 18.71 4.66
C GLY A 122 7.31 18.45 3.68
N ASP A 123 7.34 17.36 2.92
CA ASP A 123 6.30 16.96 1.98
C ASP A 123 5.33 15.97 2.60
N TRP A 124 4.06 16.01 2.18
CA TRP A 124 3.03 15.08 2.58
C TRP A 124 2.87 13.93 1.59
N TYR A 125 2.50 12.74 2.13
CA TYR A 125 2.31 11.49 1.39
C TYR A 125 1.13 10.72 1.95
N HIS A 126 0.32 10.09 1.10
CA HIS A 126 -0.70 9.15 1.55
C HIS A 126 -0.09 7.78 1.83
N SER A 127 -0.44 7.21 2.99
CA SER A 127 -0.09 5.84 3.39
C SER A 127 -1.34 5.10 3.86
N ASP A 128 -1.71 4.03 3.16
CA ASP A 128 -2.94 3.28 3.41
C ASP A 128 -2.65 1.80 3.64
N VAL A 129 -2.49 1.45 4.91
CA VAL A 129 -2.22 0.08 5.36
C VAL A 129 -3.33 -0.88 4.96
N THR A 130 -4.58 -0.40 4.91
CA THR A 130 -5.74 -1.25 4.63
C THR A 130 -5.71 -1.79 3.21
N PHE A 131 -5.45 -0.93 2.23
CA PHE A 131 -5.45 -1.32 0.83
C PHE A 131 -4.18 -2.05 0.39
N ASP A 132 -3.08 -1.88 1.12
CA ASP A 132 -1.86 -2.64 0.87
C ASP A 132 -1.79 -3.96 1.68
N GLY A 133 -2.80 -4.24 2.51
CA GLY A 133 -2.97 -5.51 3.19
C GLY A 133 -3.11 -6.65 2.18
N GLY A 134 -2.03 -7.36 1.91
CA GLY A 134 -1.99 -8.40 0.90
C GLY A 134 -2.36 -9.78 1.43
N ALA A 135 -2.82 -10.65 0.55
CA ALA A 135 -3.22 -12.03 0.83
C ALA A 135 -2.11 -12.91 1.47
N ASN A 136 -0.88 -12.46 1.52
CA ASN A 136 0.26 -13.20 2.09
C ASN A 136 1.05 -12.40 3.14
N GLY A 137 0.46 -11.37 3.74
CA GLY A 137 1.11 -10.55 4.75
C GLY A 137 2.31 -9.74 4.22
N LYS A 138 2.41 -9.56 2.91
CA LYS A 138 3.42 -8.71 2.26
C LYS A 138 2.75 -7.49 1.67
N PRO A 139 3.26 -6.28 1.96
CA PRO A 139 2.70 -5.06 1.37
C PRO A 139 2.82 -5.06 -0.15
N ALA A 140 1.77 -4.64 -0.83
CA ALA A 140 1.81 -4.36 -2.26
C ALA A 140 2.53 -3.03 -2.56
N TYR A 141 2.61 -2.14 -1.59
CA TYR A 141 3.16 -0.77 -1.66
C TYR A 141 2.50 0.12 -2.74
N THR A 142 1.31 -0.24 -3.19
CA THR A 142 0.55 0.55 -4.16
C THR A 142 -0.09 1.78 -3.51
N ASN A 143 -0.20 1.78 -2.19
CA ASN A 143 -0.73 2.86 -1.37
C ASN A 143 0.25 3.35 -0.29
N PHE A 144 1.55 3.12 -0.47
CA PHE A 144 2.59 3.56 0.46
C PHE A 144 3.33 4.77 -0.08
N ASN A 145 3.20 5.88 0.64
CA ASN A 145 3.81 7.18 0.31
C ASN A 145 3.48 7.66 -1.11
N VAL A 146 2.22 7.55 -1.49
CA VAL A 146 1.76 8.01 -2.80
C VAL A 146 1.29 9.47 -2.75
N PRO A 147 1.46 10.24 -3.86
CA PRO A 147 0.94 11.62 -3.95
C PRO A 147 -0.57 11.64 -4.24
N ASP A 148 -1.19 12.84 -4.11
CA ASP A 148 -2.58 13.10 -4.49
C ASP A 148 -2.87 12.61 -5.91
N SER A 149 -1.96 12.81 -6.87
CA SER A 149 -2.13 12.39 -8.26
C SER A 149 -2.31 10.87 -8.46
N VAL A 150 -2.02 10.07 -7.44
CA VAL A 150 -2.23 8.62 -7.42
C VAL A 150 -3.44 8.26 -6.56
N LYS A 151 -3.60 8.90 -5.39
CA LYS A 151 -4.65 8.56 -4.43
C LYS A 151 -6.01 9.10 -4.82
N ASP A 152 -6.06 10.24 -5.51
CA ASP A 152 -7.29 10.91 -5.96
C ASP A 152 -7.80 10.30 -7.27
N ASP A 153 -8.20 9.04 -7.21
CA ASP A 153 -8.80 8.30 -8.32
C ASP A 153 -10.33 8.40 -8.37
N GLY A 154 -10.91 9.17 -7.45
CA GLY A 154 -12.36 9.38 -7.31
C GLY A 154 -13.08 8.30 -6.49
N SER A 155 -12.39 7.25 -6.03
CA SER A 155 -13.02 6.16 -5.26
C SER A 155 -13.36 6.58 -3.82
N TYR A 156 -12.49 7.38 -3.21
CA TYR A 156 -12.63 7.84 -1.82
C TYR A 156 -12.27 9.33 -1.72
N PRO A 157 -13.13 10.25 -2.18
CA PRO A 157 -12.85 11.68 -2.16
C PRO A 157 -12.72 12.20 -0.73
N TRP A 158 -11.82 13.17 -0.54
CA TRP A 158 -11.63 13.87 0.74
C TRP A 158 -11.68 15.37 0.57
N ASN A 159 -11.70 16.10 1.67
CA ASN A 159 -11.80 17.56 1.63
C ASN A 159 -10.42 18.21 1.42
N HIS A 160 -10.10 18.56 0.17
CA HIS A 160 -8.86 19.23 -0.22
C HIS A 160 -8.69 20.65 0.34
N GLU A 161 -9.76 21.28 0.87
CA GLU A 161 -9.65 22.62 1.45
C GLU A 161 -9.01 22.60 2.85
N VAL A 162 -9.12 21.48 3.57
CA VAL A 162 -8.64 21.36 4.94
C VAL A 162 -7.49 20.34 5.09
N ILE A 163 -7.36 19.42 4.16
CA ILE A 163 -6.29 18.44 4.14
C ILE A 163 -5.12 19.00 3.34
N PRO A 164 -3.87 18.97 3.87
CA PRO A 164 -2.71 19.41 3.12
C PRO A 164 -2.53 18.63 1.82
N ALA A 165 -2.13 19.30 0.75
CA ALA A 165 -1.79 18.64 -0.51
C ALA A 165 -0.60 17.69 -0.32
N ALA A 166 -0.72 16.49 -0.86
CA ALA A 166 0.32 15.48 -0.87
C ALA A 166 1.01 15.45 -2.24
N ASP A 167 1.94 16.38 -2.46
CA ASP A 167 2.67 16.53 -3.72
C ASP A 167 4.05 15.82 -3.67
N GLY A 168 4.39 15.20 -2.54
CA GLY A 168 5.67 14.53 -2.34
C GLY A 168 5.86 13.34 -3.29
N THR A 169 7.04 13.25 -3.90
CA THR A 169 7.41 12.13 -4.78
C THR A 169 8.71 11.43 -4.38
N LYS A 170 9.51 12.08 -3.52
CA LYS A 170 10.81 11.58 -3.07
C LYS A 170 10.72 10.20 -2.41
N TYR A 171 9.71 10.00 -1.59
CA TYR A 171 9.49 8.78 -0.82
C TYR A 171 8.37 7.89 -1.39
N CYS A 172 7.84 8.22 -2.56
CA CYS A 172 6.87 7.38 -3.24
C CYS A 172 7.52 6.06 -3.66
N TYR A 173 7.09 4.96 -3.00
CA TYR A 173 7.66 3.63 -3.23
C TYR A 173 7.52 3.19 -4.69
N LEU A 174 6.34 3.36 -5.28
CA LEU A 174 6.07 3.02 -6.67
C LEU A 174 7.05 3.67 -7.65
N ALA A 175 7.35 4.96 -7.45
CA ALA A 175 8.26 5.70 -8.32
C ALA A 175 9.73 5.32 -8.13
N ASN A 176 10.11 4.92 -6.89
CA ASN A 176 11.49 4.61 -6.54
C ASN A 176 11.87 3.19 -6.90
N GLU A 177 10.95 2.23 -6.73
CA GLU A 177 11.20 0.81 -7.03
C GLU A 177 10.83 0.42 -8.47
N ALA A 178 10.15 1.31 -9.21
CA ALA A 178 9.80 1.06 -10.60
C ALA A 178 11.05 0.85 -11.46
N LYS A 179 11.14 -0.31 -12.10
CA LYS A 179 12.23 -0.64 -13.01
C LYS A 179 12.13 0.18 -14.29
N GLU A 180 13.12 0.98 -14.61
CA GLU A 180 13.21 1.61 -15.92
C GLU A 180 13.51 0.55 -16.99
N LEU A 181 12.58 0.34 -17.90
CA LEU A 181 12.73 -0.50 -19.07
C LEU A 181 13.06 0.37 -20.30
N LYS A 182 13.87 -0.15 -21.20
CA LYS A 182 14.26 0.58 -22.41
C LYS A 182 13.04 0.95 -23.27
N ASP A 183 12.17 -0.02 -23.46
CA ASP A 183 10.95 0.08 -24.26
C ASP A 183 9.98 -1.06 -23.89
N VAL A 184 8.83 -1.09 -24.53
CA VAL A 184 7.78 -2.09 -24.30
C VAL A 184 8.22 -3.53 -24.65
N TYR A 185 9.18 -3.70 -25.54
CA TYR A 185 9.67 -5.04 -25.95
C TYR A 185 10.44 -5.76 -24.84
N ALA A 186 10.92 -5.03 -23.83
CA ALA A 186 11.55 -5.62 -22.66
C ALA A 186 10.55 -6.18 -21.64
N LEU A 187 9.26 -5.85 -21.77
CA LEU A 187 8.23 -6.12 -20.77
C LEU A 187 7.97 -7.61 -20.53
N PRO A 188 7.78 -8.48 -21.54
CA PRO A 188 7.50 -9.90 -21.30
C PRO A 188 8.59 -10.58 -20.49
N LYS A 189 9.85 -10.33 -20.83
CA LYS A 189 11.01 -10.87 -20.11
C LYS A 189 11.05 -10.36 -18.66
N TYR A 190 10.76 -9.09 -18.45
CA TYR A 190 10.79 -8.48 -17.12
C TYR A 190 9.67 -9.04 -16.22
N ILE A 191 8.45 -9.12 -16.74
CA ILE A 191 7.30 -9.69 -16.01
C ILE A 191 7.61 -11.12 -15.61
N LYS A 192 8.06 -11.96 -16.56
CA LYS A 192 8.46 -13.34 -16.24
C LYS A 192 9.47 -13.39 -15.08
N GLN A 193 10.50 -12.57 -15.11
CA GLN A 193 11.52 -12.53 -14.06
C GLN A 193 10.96 -12.14 -12.69
N GLN A 194 9.93 -11.29 -12.64
CA GLN A 194 9.29 -10.93 -11.37
C GLN A 194 8.38 -12.07 -10.86
N LEU A 195 7.60 -12.66 -11.74
CA LEU A 195 6.74 -13.80 -11.41
C LEU A 195 7.55 -15.01 -10.94
N ASP A 196 8.68 -15.31 -11.59
CA ASP A 196 9.61 -16.39 -11.17
C ASP A 196 10.18 -16.16 -9.74
N LYS A 197 10.13 -14.91 -9.23
CA LYS A 197 10.51 -14.54 -7.85
C LYS A 197 9.31 -14.50 -6.89
N GLY A 198 8.11 -14.83 -7.36
CA GLY A 198 6.87 -14.72 -6.59
C GLY A 198 6.40 -13.27 -6.36
N ILE A 199 6.90 -12.31 -7.15
CA ILE A 199 6.48 -10.90 -7.07
C ILE A 199 5.22 -10.74 -7.91
N LYS A 200 4.11 -10.41 -7.27
CA LYS A 200 2.80 -10.27 -7.90
C LYS A 200 2.48 -8.85 -8.34
N THR A 201 2.97 -7.83 -7.62
CA THR A 201 2.82 -6.42 -7.98
C THR A 201 4.10 -5.95 -8.66
N ILE A 202 4.02 -5.67 -9.94
CA ILE A 202 5.16 -5.38 -10.81
C ILE A 202 5.08 -3.92 -11.25
N THR A 203 6.08 -3.13 -10.90
CA THR A 203 6.16 -1.71 -11.24
C THR A 203 7.29 -1.46 -12.23
N PHE A 204 7.05 -0.60 -13.20
CA PHE A 204 8.05 -0.20 -14.18
C PHE A 204 7.78 1.18 -14.78
N THR A 205 8.81 1.75 -15.38
CA THR A 205 8.74 2.94 -16.24
C THR A 205 9.32 2.61 -17.61
N LEU A 206 8.98 3.39 -18.62
CA LEU A 206 9.52 3.23 -19.98
C LEU A 206 10.40 4.43 -20.33
N LYS A 207 11.67 4.18 -20.70
CA LYS A 207 12.61 5.22 -21.11
C LYS A 207 12.21 5.90 -22.42
N ASN A 208 11.74 5.13 -23.39
CA ASN A 208 11.21 5.61 -24.66
C ASN A 208 9.70 5.48 -24.67
N SER A 209 9.04 6.39 -23.97
CA SER A 209 7.59 6.47 -23.98
C SER A 209 7.02 7.28 -25.15
N ALA A 210 7.87 8.00 -25.91
CA ALA A 210 7.44 8.82 -27.03
C ALA A 210 6.86 7.96 -28.16
N GLY A 211 5.55 7.95 -28.29
CA GLY A 211 4.79 7.18 -29.28
C GLY A 211 3.99 5.99 -28.73
N TYR A 212 4.29 5.54 -27.51
CA TYR A 212 3.61 4.37 -26.91
C TYR A 212 2.85 4.71 -25.61
N THR A 213 3.03 5.89 -25.03
CA THR A 213 2.60 6.23 -23.69
C THR A 213 1.12 6.06 -23.43
N GLN A 214 0.27 6.41 -24.36
CA GLN A 214 -1.17 6.23 -24.22
C GLN A 214 -1.62 4.87 -24.73
N ASN A 215 -1.00 4.40 -25.79
CA ASN A 215 -1.39 3.15 -26.43
C ASN A 215 -0.96 1.90 -25.66
N VAL A 216 0.18 1.90 -24.95
CA VAL A 216 0.66 0.71 -24.22
C VAL A 216 -0.12 0.47 -22.95
N ALA A 217 -0.38 1.51 -22.15
CA ALA A 217 -1.21 1.37 -20.96
C ALA A 217 -2.64 0.95 -21.34
N ASP A 218 -3.25 1.64 -22.32
CA ASP A 218 -4.59 1.33 -22.80
C ASP A 218 -4.64 -0.06 -23.48
N TYR A 219 -3.58 -0.45 -24.16
CA TYR A 219 -3.47 -1.76 -24.82
C TYR A 219 -3.28 -2.89 -23.80
N ILE A 220 -2.40 -2.71 -22.82
CA ILE A 220 -2.24 -3.65 -21.71
C ILE A 220 -3.56 -3.74 -20.92
N THR A 221 -4.15 -2.61 -20.56
CA THR A 221 -5.42 -2.54 -19.83
C THR A 221 -6.55 -3.20 -20.62
N SER A 222 -6.70 -2.89 -21.92
CA SER A 222 -7.76 -3.46 -22.76
C SER A 222 -7.55 -4.93 -23.09
N ALA A 223 -6.31 -5.38 -23.25
CA ALA A 223 -6.01 -6.78 -23.50
C ALA A 223 -6.27 -7.67 -22.27
N PHE A 224 -6.18 -7.12 -21.08
CA PHE A 224 -6.42 -7.84 -19.82
C PHE A 224 -7.81 -7.58 -19.21
N ALA A 225 -8.48 -6.47 -19.56
CA ALA A 225 -9.85 -6.19 -19.11
C ALA A 225 -10.91 -7.14 -19.68
N ASN A 226 -10.61 -7.88 -20.73
CA ASN A 226 -11.56 -8.75 -21.43
C ASN A 226 -11.63 -10.18 -20.88
N GLY A 227 -11.34 -10.41 -19.60
CA GLY A 227 -12.09 -11.43 -18.93
C GLY A 227 -11.45 -12.76 -18.59
N ASP A 228 -10.17 -12.83 -18.36
CA ASP A 228 -9.57 -14.04 -17.74
C ASP A 228 -9.16 -13.84 -16.27
N GLY A 229 -9.69 -12.86 -15.56
CA GLY A 229 -9.71 -12.77 -14.10
C GLY A 229 -8.37 -12.65 -13.34
N ASP A 230 -7.26 -12.85 -14.01
CA ASP A 230 -5.99 -13.16 -13.38
C ASP A 230 -4.96 -12.02 -13.39
N LEU A 231 -5.29 -10.89 -14.02
CA LEU A 231 -4.36 -9.77 -14.10
C LEU A 231 -5.10 -8.43 -14.09
N TYR A 232 -4.71 -7.60 -13.13
CA TYR A 232 -5.17 -6.21 -13.03
C TYR A 232 -4.05 -5.27 -13.47
N THR A 233 -4.39 -4.31 -14.33
CA THR A 233 -3.52 -3.19 -14.65
C THR A 233 -4.13 -1.93 -14.08
N ASN A 234 -3.36 -1.21 -13.31
CA ASN A 234 -3.75 0.14 -12.93
C ASN A 234 -3.52 1.08 -14.12
N PRO A 235 -4.32 2.15 -14.27
CA PRO A 235 -4.01 3.20 -15.21
C PRO A 235 -2.58 3.72 -14.95
N THR A 236 -1.97 4.32 -15.98
CA THR A 236 -0.67 4.95 -15.83
C THR A 236 -0.70 5.98 -14.71
N LEU A 237 0.19 5.84 -13.74
CA LEU A 237 0.26 6.74 -12.59
C LEU A 237 1.30 7.84 -12.85
N PRO A 238 0.89 9.10 -13.01
CA PRO A 238 1.81 10.22 -13.14
C PRO A 238 2.37 10.58 -11.77
N ILE A 239 3.63 10.20 -11.50
CA ILE A 239 4.32 10.49 -10.24
C ILE A 239 5.50 11.41 -10.54
N GLY A 240 5.35 12.70 -10.25
CA GLY A 240 6.33 13.72 -10.63
C GLY A 240 6.52 13.76 -12.14
N SER A 241 7.76 13.57 -12.60
CA SER A 241 8.09 13.52 -14.04
C SER A 241 8.04 12.12 -14.64
N LYS A 242 7.67 11.10 -13.86
CA LYS A 242 7.64 9.70 -14.29
C LYS A 242 6.21 9.25 -14.57
N ASN A 243 6.03 8.46 -15.61
CA ASN A 243 4.84 7.66 -15.81
C ASN A 243 5.15 6.24 -15.27
N VAL A 244 4.56 5.89 -14.14
CA VAL A 244 4.72 4.59 -13.49
C VAL A 244 3.57 3.68 -13.93
N TYR A 245 3.93 2.49 -14.36
CA TYR A 245 2.99 1.42 -14.72
C TYR A 245 2.99 0.38 -13.61
N VAL A 246 1.81 -0.08 -13.20
CA VAL A 246 1.63 -1.10 -12.18
C VAL A 246 0.81 -2.24 -12.76
N ILE A 247 1.32 -3.45 -12.64
CA ILE A 247 0.62 -4.68 -13.01
C ILE A 247 0.52 -5.54 -11.76
N THR A 248 -0.69 -5.95 -11.39
CA THR A 248 -0.93 -6.88 -10.28
C THR A 248 -1.50 -8.18 -10.84
N VAL A 249 -0.89 -9.31 -10.46
CA VAL A 249 -1.34 -10.67 -10.84
C VAL A 249 -2.03 -11.31 -9.63
N ASP A 250 -3.32 -11.61 -9.75
CA ASP A 250 -4.18 -11.98 -8.61
C ASP A 250 -4.28 -13.48 -8.36
N SER A 251 -4.01 -14.35 -9.32
CA SER A 251 -4.24 -15.78 -9.16
C SER A 251 -2.98 -16.62 -9.15
N PHE A 252 -2.52 -16.97 -7.95
CA PHE A 252 -1.60 -18.08 -7.71
C PHE A 252 -2.13 -18.87 -6.50
N ASN A 253 -3.11 -19.74 -6.71
CA ASN A 253 -3.63 -20.59 -5.64
C ASN A 253 -2.86 -21.92 -5.49
N ASP A 254 -2.10 -22.35 -6.53
CA ASP A 254 -1.26 -23.54 -6.51
C ASP A 254 0.03 -23.35 -7.34
N GLU A 255 1.17 -23.93 -6.91
CA GLU A 255 2.47 -23.78 -7.58
C GLU A 255 2.46 -24.22 -9.06
N GLY A 256 1.64 -25.20 -9.44
CA GLY A 256 1.51 -25.67 -10.81
C GLY A 256 0.64 -24.79 -11.72
N GLU A 257 -0.34 -24.09 -11.15
CA GLU A 257 -1.19 -23.15 -11.88
C GLU A 257 -0.50 -21.80 -12.11
N ALA A 258 0.42 -21.42 -11.22
CA ALA A 258 1.23 -20.22 -11.35
C ALA A 258 2.07 -20.20 -12.64
N ASP A 259 2.69 -21.33 -12.99
CA ASP A 259 3.48 -21.42 -14.23
C ASP A 259 2.63 -21.32 -15.49
N ALA A 260 1.46 -21.95 -15.51
CA ALA A 260 0.54 -21.90 -16.63
C ALA A 260 -0.08 -20.49 -16.79
N ALA A 261 -0.48 -19.83 -15.70
CA ALA A 261 -1.00 -18.48 -15.72
C ALA A 261 0.06 -17.46 -16.14
N SER A 262 1.28 -17.59 -15.61
CA SER A 262 2.42 -16.75 -15.98
C SER A 262 2.74 -16.88 -17.47
N GLN A 263 2.73 -18.09 -18.02
CA GLN A 263 3.00 -18.32 -19.44
C GLN A 263 1.90 -17.76 -20.35
N LYS A 264 0.63 -17.86 -19.92
CA LYS A 264 -0.51 -17.28 -20.62
C LYS A 264 -0.41 -15.75 -20.72
N ILE A 265 -0.06 -15.10 -19.59
CA ILE A 265 0.18 -13.65 -19.53
C ILE A 265 1.30 -13.23 -20.48
N ILE A 266 2.41 -13.96 -20.45
CA ILE A 266 3.59 -13.67 -21.27
C ILE A 266 3.26 -13.85 -22.76
N ASN A 267 2.56 -14.91 -23.14
CA ASN A 267 2.14 -15.14 -24.51
C ASN A 267 1.23 -14.02 -25.02
N LYS A 268 0.26 -13.62 -24.21
CA LYS A 268 -0.68 -12.54 -24.56
C LYS A 268 0.03 -11.18 -24.69
N LEU A 269 0.97 -10.89 -23.80
CA LEU A 269 1.82 -9.71 -23.92
C LEU A 269 2.68 -9.74 -25.19
N GLN A 270 3.23 -10.89 -25.56
CA GLN A 270 4.01 -11.05 -26.77
C GLN A 270 3.16 -10.82 -28.02
N GLU A 271 1.93 -11.36 -28.06
CA GLU A 271 0.98 -11.13 -29.18
C GLU A 271 0.65 -9.64 -29.35
N ILE A 272 0.45 -8.93 -28.23
CA ILE A 272 0.19 -7.49 -28.23
C ILE A 272 1.39 -6.73 -28.79
N ILE A 273 2.58 -7.06 -28.33
CA ILE A 273 3.83 -6.40 -28.75
C ILE A 273 4.13 -6.66 -30.21
N ASP A 274 3.88 -7.87 -30.69
CA ASP A 274 4.06 -8.24 -32.12
C ASP A 274 3.05 -7.48 -32.99
N GLY A 275 1.85 -7.20 -32.48
CA GLY A 275 0.83 -6.41 -33.17
C GLY A 275 1.12 -4.90 -33.23
N LEU A 276 2.12 -4.39 -32.50
CA LEU A 276 2.57 -2.99 -32.55
C LEU A 276 3.63 -2.73 -33.60
N GLN A 277 4.14 -3.75 -34.32
CA GLN A 277 5.07 -3.66 -35.47
C GLN A 277 4.30 -3.43 -36.76
#